data_ede5edd76084fb68515951c66845d551
#
_entry.id   ede5edd76084fb68515951c66845d551
#
_cell.length_a   1.000
_cell.length_b   1.000
_cell.length_c   1.000
_cell.angle_alpha   90.00
_cell.angle_beta   90.00
_cell.angle_gamma   90.00
#
_symmetry.space_group_name_H-M   'P 1'
#
loop_
_entity.id
_entity.type
_entity.pdbx_description
1 polymer ?
#
loop_
_entity_poly.entity_id
_entity_poly.type
_entity_poly.pdbx_seq_one_letter_code
_entity_poly.pdbx_strand_id
1 'polypeptide(L)'
;MALKWGYRRAFMRCALIFVVGVVLQLVVGDLDNSFLRYPWGLILAVNYLYLIILANLYAQKWQWVRRLSDHYASASALASMVVMCIVFGFTRQDAATGGVVGALGFSRMTSSWPFNLLLLYFLTTLGFMAVQDIRHFRERSLVRILSHVAPFVAIAAMMFGSGDKLRVTIRTSLDRPVYTGVDRAGRSVELPFSVTLREFKMEEYPPKLYLLDTQTETSSKEFLSAERVGDNLAIGGWQIEVREIVDMAGRIPEEQNFRPMHHVGAAPAVYVAARNVASGEQREGWVSCGSFIFEPAYLFLDSRHAIAMPRREPKHYLSRVRVEEMSGEKTDYEIEVNSPARVGSWHIYQVGYDTQRGRWSTTSVLECVRDGWSPAVAVALWLTLLAGVVMFVTAGGHTWKGRRQNLSLQSSEQGKKSQKGKETKR
;
A
#
# COMPACT_ATOMS: atom_id res chain seq x y z
N MET A 1 -30.82 -8.00 -28.13
CA MET A 1 -31.63 -7.19 -27.20
C MET A 1 -31.69 -7.82 -25.79
N ALA A 2 -31.87 -9.11 -25.62
CA ALA A 2 -31.93 -9.80 -24.31
C ALA A 2 -30.67 -9.64 -23.44
N LEU A 3 -29.47 -9.68 -24.03
CA LEU A 3 -28.20 -9.51 -23.31
C LEU A 3 -28.10 -8.14 -22.59
N LYS A 4 -28.53 -7.05 -23.24
CA LYS A 4 -28.51 -5.69 -22.63
C LYS A 4 -29.44 -5.58 -21.42
N TRP A 5 -30.54 -6.31 -21.38
CA TRP A 5 -31.48 -6.30 -20.26
C TRP A 5 -30.96 -7.03 -19.03
N GLY A 6 -30.17 -8.11 -19.19
CA GLY A 6 -29.55 -8.86 -18.10
C GLY A 6 -28.57 -8.01 -17.29
N TYR A 7 -27.63 -7.37 -17.95
CA TYR A 7 -26.65 -6.48 -17.33
C TYR A 7 -27.31 -5.26 -16.65
N ARG A 8 -28.24 -4.60 -17.34
CA ARG A 8 -28.95 -3.43 -16.77
C ARG A 8 -29.58 -3.74 -15.43
N ARG A 9 -30.30 -4.87 -15.31
CA ARG A 9 -30.95 -5.30 -14.06
C ARG A 9 -29.92 -5.69 -13.00
N ALA A 10 -28.81 -6.29 -13.40
CA ALA A 10 -27.76 -6.68 -12.48
C ALA A 10 -27.04 -5.44 -11.88
N PHE A 11 -26.68 -4.46 -12.71
CA PHE A 11 -26.13 -3.19 -12.20
C PHE A 11 -27.12 -2.38 -11.35
N MET A 12 -28.41 -2.41 -11.67
CA MET A 12 -29.43 -1.78 -10.83
C MET A 12 -29.48 -2.40 -9.41
N ARG A 13 -29.23 -3.72 -9.26
CA ARG A 13 -29.12 -4.35 -7.94
C ARG A 13 -27.88 -3.88 -7.20
N CYS A 14 -26.73 -3.81 -7.87
CA CYS A 14 -25.51 -3.27 -7.26
C CYS A 14 -25.73 -1.82 -6.80
N ALA A 15 -26.36 -0.99 -7.64
CA ALA A 15 -26.70 0.38 -7.29
C ALA A 15 -27.67 0.47 -6.08
N LEU A 16 -28.68 -0.41 -6.02
CA LEU A 16 -29.59 -0.49 -4.88
C LEU A 16 -28.86 -0.88 -3.59
N ILE A 17 -27.98 -1.90 -3.66
CA ILE A 17 -27.17 -2.33 -2.52
C ILE A 17 -26.24 -1.21 -2.06
N PHE A 18 -25.64 -0.49 -2.99
CA PHE A 18 -24.82 0.67 -2.69
C PHE A 18 -25.60 1.77 -1.98
N VAL A 19 -26.78 2.12 -2.49
CA VAL A 19 -27.66 3.14 -1.85
C VAL A 19 -28.09 2.71 -0.45
N VAL A 20 -28.47 1.45 -0.26
CA VAL A 20 -28.78 0.90 1.09
C VAL A 20 -27.57 1.02 2.00
N GLY A 21 -26.37 0.71 1.48
CA GLY A 21 -25.13 0.87 2.22
C GLY A 21 -24.87 2.32 2.63
N VAL A 22 -25.10 3.28 1.72
CA VAL A 22 -24.97 4.72 2.02
C VAL A 22 -25.96 5.15 3.11
N VAL A 23 -27.21 4.70 3.04
CA VAL A 23 -28.21 5.00 4.08
C VAL A 23 -27.78 4.45 5.44
N LEU A 24 -27.31 3.19 5.47
CA LEU A 24 -26.80 2.59 6.71
C LEU A 24 -25.57 3.35 7.24
N GLN A 25 -24.65 3.77 6.35
CA GLN A 25 -23.48 4.53 6.74
C GLN A 25 -23.86 5.87 7.40
N LEU A 26 -24.86 6.55 6.88
CA LEU A 26 -25.32 7.84 7.43
C LEU A 26 -26.09 7.70 8.74
N VAL A 27 -26.80 6.57 8.94
CA VAL A 27 -27.64 6.33 10.13
C VAL A 27 -26.86 5.66 11.27
N VAL A 28 -26.06 4.66 10.94
CA VAL A 28 -25.36 3.79 11.92
C VAL A 28 -23.92 4.22 12.13
N GLY A 29 -23.30 4.85 11.11
CA GLY A 29 -21.87 5.12 11.10
C GLY A 29 -21.07 3.93 10.59
N ASP A 30 -19.78 3.84 10.98
CA ASP A 30 -18.89 2.78 10.51
C ASP A 30 -19.26 1.41 11.07
N LEU A 31 -19.01 0.38 10.26
CA LEU A 31 -19.15 -1.00 10.67
C LEU A 31 -18.02 -1.38 11.66
N ASP A 32 -18.40 -1.77 12.87
CA ASP A 32 -17.47 -2.34 13.83
C ASP A 32 -17.32 -3.84 13.58
N ASN A 33 -16.13 -4.23 13.06
CA ASN A 33 -15.83 -5.63 12.77
C ASN A 33 -15.47 -6.46 14.01
N SER A 34 -15.54 -5.89 15.23
CA SER A 34 -15.19 -6.59 16.47
C SER A 34 -16.06 -7.81 16.74
N PHE A 35 -17.31 -7.82 16.24
CA PHE A 35 -18.20 -8.98 16.33
C PHE A 35 -17.72 -10.21 15.54
N LEU A 36 -16.79 -10.01 14.57
CA LEU A 36 -16.14 -11.09 13.80
C LEU A 36 -14.91 -11.67 14.50
N ARG A 37 -14.61 -11.25 15.74
CA ARG A 37 -13.50 -11.84 16.51
C ARG A 37 -13.76 -13.33 16.77
N TYR A 38 -12.67 -14.11 16.75
CA TYR A 38 -12.72 -15.54 17.05
C TYR A 38 -13.45 -15.81 18.37
N PRO A 39 -14.36 -16.81 18.46
CA PRO A 39 -14.66 -17.81 17.40
C PRO A 39 -15.77 -17.36 16.42
N TRP A 40 -16.43 -16.23 16.61
CA TRP A 40 -17.62 -15.82 15.87
C TRP A 40 -17.38 -15.64 14.37
N GLY A 41 -16.26 -15.06 13.98
CA GLY A 41 -15.88 -14.91 12.57
C GLY A 41 -15.82 -16.26 11.86
N LEU A 42 -15.20 -17.27 12.49
CA LEU A 42 -15.12 -18.63 11.94
C LEU A 42 -16.51 -19.28 11.86
N ILE A 43 -17.31 -19.18 12.92
CA ILE A 43 -18.66 -19.72 12.95
C ILE A 43 -19.52 -19.12 11.82
N LEU A 44 -19.46 -17.79 11.64
CA LEU A 44 -20.19 -17.09 10.58
C LEU A 44 -19.69 -17.49 9.20
N ALA A 45 -18.38 -17.64 8.99
CA ALA A 45 -17.81 -18.09 7.72
C ALA A 45 -18.30 -19.49 7.33
N VAL A 46 -18.27 -20.43 8.27
CA VAL A 46 -18.74 -21.81 8.06
C VAL A 46 -20.25 -21.83 7.79
N ASN A 47 -21.05 -21.14 8.57
CA ASN A 47 -22.50 -21.04 8.34
C ASN A 47 -22.83 -20.38 7.00
N TYR A 48 -22.11 -19.33 6.63
CA TYR A 48 -22.27 -18.65 5.36
C TYR A 48 -21.98 -19.60 4.18
N LEU A 49 -20.88 -20.35 4.23
CA LEU A 49 -20.55 -21.35 3.24
C LEU A 49 -21.63 -22.45 3.16
N TYR A 50 -22.08 -22.93 4.31
CA TYR A 50 -23.17 -23.91 4.40
C TYR A 50 -24.46 -23.40 3.74
N LEU A 51 -24.86 -22.15 4.00
CA LEU A 51 -26.02 -21.54 3.38
C LEU A 51 -25.89 -21.39 1.86
N ILE A 52 -24.70 -21.04 1.34
CA ILE A 52 -24.46 -21.00 -0.12
C ILE A 52 -24.62 -22.39 -0.73
N ILE A 53 -24.05 -23.43 -0.10
CA ILE A 53 -24.14 -24.80 -0.58
C ILE A 53 -25.62 -25.25 -0.56
N LEU A 54 -26.34 -25.07 0.54
CA LEU A 54 -27.76 -25.40 0.64
C LEU A 54 -28.60 -24.66 -0.40
N ALA A 55 -28.41 -23.36 -0.54
CA ALA A 55 -29.14 -22.57 -1.52
C ALA A 55 -28.85 -23.05 -2.96
N ASN A 56 -27.61 -23.46 -3.25
CA ASN A 56 -27.28 -24.01 -4.54
C ASN A 56 -27.91 -25.38 -4.77
N LEU A 57 -28.01 -26.23 -3.76
CA LEU A 57 -28.56 -27.58 -3.87
C LEU A 57 -30.09 -27.60 -3.97
N TYR A 58 -30.77 -26.84 -3.09
CA TYR A 58 -32.20 -26.98 -2.89
C TYR A 58 -33.04 -25.84 -3.49
N ALA A 59 -32.47 -24.62 -3.50
CA ALA A 59 -33.22 -23.43 -3.90
C ALA A 59 -33.07 -23.06 -5.38
N GLN A 60 -32.52 -23.94 -6.23
CA GLN A 60 -32.41 -23.72 -7.69
C GLN A 60 -33.79 -23.45 -8.36
N LYS A 61 -34.87 -23.91 -7.76
CA LYS A 61 -36.24 -23.61 -8.19
C LYS A 61 -36.63 -22.14 -7.94
N TRP A 62 -35.98 -21.48 -7.01
CA TRP A 62 -36.30 -20.09 -6.64
C TRP A 62 -35.66 -19.11 -7.63
N GLN A 63 -36.48 -18.23 -8.18
CA GLN A 63 -36.01 -17.26 -9.21
C GLN A 63 -34.88 -16.35 -8.71
N TRP A 64 -34.88 -15.98 -7.42
CA TRP A 64 -33.85 -15.12 -6.87
C TRP A 64 -32.49 -15.82 -6.76
N VAL A 65 -32.45 -17.12 -6.40
CA VAL A 65 -31.20 -17.91 -6.36
C VAL A 65 -30.61 -18.04 -7.77
N ARG A 66 -31.46 -18.39 -8.76
CA ARG A 66 -31.01 -18.44 -10.15
C ARG A 66 -30.44 -17.11 -10.65
N ARG A 67 -31.05 -15.99 -10.22
CA ARG A 67 -30.57 -14.65 -10.57
C ARG A 67 -29.24 -14.27 -9.89
N LEU A 68 -28.93 -14.80 -8.70
CA LEU A 68 -27.66 -14.63 -8.02
C LEU A 68 -26.56 -15.55 -8.59
N SER A 69 -26.97 -16.72 -9.11
CA SER A 69 -26.07 -17.71 -9.73
C SER A 69 -25.76 -17.39 -11.19
N ASP A 70 -26.30 -16.31 -11.75
CA ASP A 70 -26.12 -15.93 -13.15
C ASP A 70 -24.81 -15.14 -13.33
N HIS A 71 -24.11 -15.39 -14.45
CA HIS A 71 -22.89 -14.68 -14.82
C HIS A 71 -23.07 -13.14 -14.89
N TYR A 72 -24.27 -12.64 -15.21
CA TYR A 72 -24.57 -11.21 -15.18
C TYR A 72 -24.45 -10.63 -13.78
N ALA A 73 -24.89 -11.37 -12.75
CA ALA A 73 -24.79 -10.92 -11.36
C ALA A 73 -23.33 -10.85 -10.90
N SER A 74 -22.56 -11.88 -11.18
CA SER A 74 -21.14 -11.95 -10.79
C SER A 74 -20.30 -10.90 -11.54
N ALA A 75 -20.49 -10.74 -12.86
CA ALA A 75 -19.76 -9.77 -13.64
C ALA A 75 -20.09 -8.30 -13.21
N SER A 76 -21.37 -8.01 -12.94
CA SER A 76 -21.75 -6.67 -12.44
C SER A 76 -21.25 -6.40 -11.03
N ALA A 77 -21.26 -7.41 -10.14
CA ALA A 77 -20.72 -7.30 -8.80
C ALA A 77 -19.21 -7.04 -8.83
N LEU A 78 -18.46 -7.81 -9.64
CA LEU A 78 -17.03 -7.61 -9.86
C LEU A 78 -16.73 -6.20 -10.39
N ALA A 79 -17.43 -5.76 -11.43
CA ALA A 79 -17.25 -4.42 -11.98
C ALA A 79 -17.54 -3.32 -10.95
N SER A 80 -18.59 -3.48 -10.13
CA SER A 80 -18.90 -2.55 -9.05
C SER A 80 -17.81 -2.54 -7.97
N MET A 81 -17.24 -3.70 -7.62
CA MET A 81 -16.11 -3.78 -6.70
C MET A 81 -14.84 -3.11 -7.28
N VAL A 82 -14.57 -3.27 -8.58
CA VAL A 82 -13.45 -2.56 -9.23
C VAL A 82 -13.63 -1.06 -9.12
N VAL A 83 -14.84 -0.53 -9.36
CA VAL A 83 -15.12 0.91 -9.16
C VAL A 83 -14.88 1.33 -7.71
N MET A 84 -15.35 0.54 -6.72
CA MET A 84 -15.09 0.82 -5.31
C MET A 84 -13.60 0.79 -4.96
N CYS A 85 -12.83 -0.14 -5.52
CA CYS A 85 -11.37 -0.19 -5.33
C CYS A 85 -10.66 1.02 -5.98
N ILE A 86 -11.13 1.51 -7.12
CA ILE A 86 -10.63 2.74 -7.74
C ILE A 86 -10.89 3.93 -6.81
N VAL A 87 -12.12 4.09 -6.31
CA VAL A 87 -12.45 5.15 -5.34
C VAL A 87 -11.58 5.03 -4.08
N PHE A 88 -11.37 3.81 -3.56
CA PHE A 88 -10.48 3.55 -2.44
C PHE A 88 -9.03 4.02 -2.68
N GLY A 89 -8.49 3.77 -3.87
CA GLY A 89 -7.13 4.17 -4.24
C GLY A 89 -6.95 5.69 -4.38
N PHE A 90 -7.99 6.41 -4.80
CA PHE A 90 -7.95 7.87 -4.95
C PHE A 90 -8.38 8.65 -3.71
N THR A 91 -8.97 7.99 -2.70
CA THR A 91 -9.38 8.64 -1.45
C THR A 91 -8.36 8.43 -0.35
N ARG A 92 -8.00 9.52 0.34
CA ARG A 92 -7.12 9.45 1.51
C ARG A 92 -7.81 8.65 2.62
N GLN A 93 -7.16 7.57 3.07
CA GLN A 93 -7.67 6.70 4.12
C GLN A 93 -7.21 7.21 5.49
N ASP A 94 -7.91 8.22 6.01
CA ASP A 94 -7.60 8.88 7.27
C ASP A 94 -8.90 9.15 8.04
N ALA A 95 -8.95 8.74 9.29
CA ALA A 95 -10.10 8.94 10.18
C ALA A 95 -10.40 10.43 10.42
N ALA A 96 -9.40 11.31 10.29
CA ALA A 96 -9.55 12.75 10.46
C ALA A 96 -10.19 13.45 9.23
N THR A 97 -10.34 12.75 8.10
CA THR A 97 -10.95 13.33 6.90
C THR A 97 -12.44 13.55 7.12
N GLY A 98 -12.82 14.79 7.25
CA GLY A 98 -14.23 15.23 7.39
C GLY A 98 -14.94 15.44 6.06
N GLY A 99 -16.10 16.13 6.11
CA GLY A 99 -16.90 16.47 4.94
C GLY A 99 -17.66 15.28 4.35
N VAL A 100 -18.08 15.43 3.09
CA VAL A 100 -18.92 14.42 2.39
C VAL A 100 -18.20 13.08 2.24
N VAL A 101 -16.90 13.07 1.96
CA VAL A 101 -16.09 11.86 1.80
C VAL A 101 -16.03 11.05 3.09
N GLY A 102 -15.86 11.73 4.24
CA GLY A 102 -15.89 11.11 5.56
C GLY A 102 -17.27 10.59 5.94
N ALA A 103 -18.32 11.39 5.71
CA ALA A 103 -19.70 11.01 6.02
C ALA A 103 -20.18 9.78 5.23
N LEU A 104 -19.76 9.64 3.97
CA LEU A 104 -20.06 8.47 3.14
C LEU A 104 -19.18 7.24 3.46
N GLY A 105 -18.23 7.36 4.41
CA GLY A 105 -17.34 6.29 4.82
C GLY A 105 -16.19 6.01 3.83
N PHE A 106 -15.96 6.87 2.82
CA PHE A 106 -14.92 6.64 1.82
C PHE A 106 -13.51 6.86 2.36
N SER A 107 -13.33 7.65 3.41
CA SER A 107 -12.06 7.81 4.13
C SER A 107 -11.71 6.63 5.06
N ARG A 108 -12.65 5.73 5.26
CA ARG A 108 -12.53 4.47 6.05
C ARG A 108 -13.21 3.34 5.31
N MET A 109 -12.86 3.14 4.05
CA MET A 109 -13.55 2.29 3.08
C MET A 109 -13.78 0.87 3.61
N THR A 110 -12.79 0.25 4.24
CA THR A 110 -12.89 -1.13 4.76
C THR A 110 -13.90 -1.29 5.90
N SER A 111 -14.29 -0.20 6.56
CA SER A 111 -15.31 -0.17 7.61
C SER A 111 -16.63 0.44 7.12
N SER A 112 -16.73 0.81 5.83
CA SER A 112 -17.94 1.41 5.30
C SER A 112 -18.98 0.37 4.89
N TRP A 113 -20.26 0.67 5.16
CA TRP A 113 -21.37 -0.18 4.76
C TRP A 113 -21.50 -0.36 3.25
N PRO A 114 -21.36 0.70 2.40
CA PRO A 114 -21.45 0.53 0.95
C PRO A 114 -20.45 -0.49 0.42
N PHE A 115 -19.21 -0.43 0.89
CA PHE A 115 -18.16 -1.35 0.49
C PHE A 115 -18.45 -2.77 0.97
N ASN A 116 -18.76 -2.95 2.25
CA ASN A 116 -18.97 -4.28 2.84
C ASN A 116 -20.22 -4.98 2.29
N LEU A 117 -21.31 -4.27 2.02
CA LEU A 117 -22.48 -4.86 1.40
C LEU A 117 -22.25 -5.28 -0.06
N LEU A 118 -21.54 -4.46 -0.83
CA LEU A 118 -21.15 -4.84 -2.20
C LEU A 118 -20.17 -6.02 -2.20
N LEU A 119 -19.22 -6.03 -1.25
CA LEU A 119 -18.28 -7.14 -1.09
C LEU A 119 -19.01 -8.43 -0.72
N LEU A 120 -19.98 -8.39 0.20
CA LEU A 120 -20.80 -9.54 0.56
C LEU A 120 -21.63 -10.03 -0.63
N TYR A 121 -22.19 -9.11 -1.42
CA TYR A 121 -22.92 -9.45 -2.64
C TYR A 121 -22.01 -10.12 -3.68
N PHE A 122 -20.82 -9.56 -3.89
CA PHE A 122 -19.82 -10.15 -4.78
C PHE A 122 -19.38 -11.54 -4.29
N LEU A 123 -19.07 -11.68 -3.00
CA LEU A 123 -18.73 -12.96 -2.38
C LEU A 123 -19.84 -14.00 -2.57
N THR A 124 -21.10 -13.59 -2.42
CA THR A 124 -22.27 -14.46 -2.60
C THR A 124 -22.37 -14.98 -4.04
N THR A 125 -22.27 -14.07 -5.03
CA THR A 125 -22.34 -14.46 -6.44
C THR A 125 -21.17 -15.35 -6.86
N LEU A 126 -19.97 -15.04 -6.36
CA LEU A 126 -18.75 -15.84 -6.59
C LEU A 126 -18.86 -17.22 -5.93
N GLY A 127 -19.41 -17.30 -4.71
CA GLY A 127 -19.66 -18.56 -4.01
C GLY A 127 -20.63 -19.46 -4.75
N PHE A 128 -21.72 -18.93 -5.31
CA PHE A 128 -22.63 -19.70 -6.16
C PHE A 128 -21.91 -20.25 -7.40
N MET A 129 -21.06 -19.47 -8.06
CA MET A 129 -20.28 -19.93 -9.22
C MET A 129 -19.28 -21.01 -8.82
N ALA A 130 -18.57 -20.83 -7.72
CA ALA A 130 -17.61 -21.80 -7.20
C ALA A 130 -18.28 -23.16 -6.90
N VAL A 131 -19.42 -23.15 -6.21
CA VAL A 131 -20.18 -24.40 -5.91
C VAL A 131 -20.70 -25.06 -7.19
N GLN A 132 -21.16 -24.28 -8.17
CA GLN A 132 -21.59 -24.83 -9.46
C GLN A 132 -20.42 -25.47 -10.21
N ASP A 133 -19.25 -24.86 -10.27
CA ASP A 133 -18.08 -25.42 -10.94
C ASP A 133 -17.58 -26.68 -10.23
N ILE A 134 -17.62 -26.75 -8.90
CA ILE A 134 -17.28 -27.95 -8.13
C ILE A 134 -18.28 -29.09 -8.43
N ARG A 135 -19.59 -28.81 -8.51
CA ARG A 135 -20.60 -29.82 -8.83
C ARG A 135 -20.43 -30.44 -10.23
N HIS A 136 -19.93 -29.64 -11.16
CA HIS A 136 -19.64 -30.07 -12.53
C HIS A 136 -18.15 -30.38 -12.74
N PHE A 137 -17.47 -30.86 -11.71
CA PHE A 137 -16.01 -31.09 -11.70
C PHE A 137 -15.54 -31.96 -12.89
N ARG A 138 -16.32 -32.95 -13.30
CA ARG A 138 -15.98 -33.80 -14.43
C ARG A 138 -16.02 -33.09 -15.78
N GLU A 139 -16.80 -32.03 -15.88
CA GLU A 139 -17.02 -31.28 -17.14
C GLU A 139 -16.17 -30.00 -17.18
N ARG A 140 -15.65 -29.54 -16.02
CA ARG A 140 -14.92 -28.30 -15.88
C ARG A 140 -13.43 -28.54 -15.69
N SER A 141 -12.61 -27.67 -16.28
CA SER A 141 -11.17 -27.73 -16.02
C SER A 141 -10.87 -27.34 -14.59
N LEU A 142 -9.85 -27.94 -13.97
CA LEU A 142 -9.37 -27.60 -12.63
C LEU A 142 -9.03 -26.11 -12.50
N VAL A 143 -8.44 -25.55 -13.56
CA VAL A 143 -8.06 -24.11 -13.60
C VAL A 143 -9.29 -23.21 -13.46
N ARG A 144 -10.40 -23.56 -14.11
CA ARG A 144 -11.67 -22.82 -14.00
C ARG A 144 -12.24 -22.92 -12.59
N ILE A 145 -12.19 -24.09 -11.97
CA ILE A 145 -12.66 -24.26 -10.59
C ILE A 145 -11.81 -23.40 -9.65
N LEU A 146 -10.48 -23.44 -9.78
CA LEU A 146 -9.58 -22.63 -8.97
C LEU A 146 -9.79 -21.13 -9.19
N SER A 147 -10.13 -20.69 -10.42
CA SER A 147 -10.38 -19.27 -10.71
C SER A 147 -11.59 -18.67 -9.97
N HIS A 148 -12.50 -19.49 -9.47
CA HIS A 148 -13.64 -19.06 -8.65
C HIS A 148 -13.50 -19.43 -7.17
N VAL A 149 -12.98 -20.62 -6.87
CA VAL A 149 -12.84 -21.10 -5.48
C VAL A 149 -11.75 -20.33 -4.74
N ALA A 150 -10.59 -20.11 -5.35
CA ALA A 150 -9.49 -19.46 -4.67
C ALA A 150 -9.82 -17.99 -4.30
N PRO A 151 -10.31 -17.11 -5.20
CA PRO A 151 -10.71 -15.78 -4.81
C PRO A 151 -11.89 -15.76 -3.82
N PHE A 152 -12.82 -16.74 -3.90
CA PHE A 152 -13.87 -16.89 -2.89
C PHE A 152 -13.28 -17.10 -1.48
N VAL A 153 -12.33 -18.05 -1.35
CA VAL A 153 -11.66 -18.34 -0.08
C VAL A 153 -10.88 -17.12 0.41
N ALA A 154 -10.14 -16.44 -0.49
CA ALA A 154 -9.39 -15.24 -0.12
C ALA A 154 -10.29 -14.13 0.45
N ILE A 155 -11.39 -13.80 -0.27
CA ILE A 155 -12.30 -12.73 0.13
C ILE A 155 -13.09 -13.13 1.39
N ALA A 156 -13.53 -14.37 1.51
CA ALA A 156 -14.21 -14.89 2.69
C ALA A 156 -13.28 -14.81 3.93
N ALA A 157 -12.02 -15.25 3.81
CA ALA A 157 -11.05 -15.17 4.88
C ALA A 157 -10.74 -13.72 5.29
N MET A 158 -10.60 -12.81 4.32
CA MET A 158 -10.40 -11.38 4.60
C MET A 158 -11.63 -10.76 5.30
N MET A 159 -12.83 -11.08 4.86
CA MET A 159 -14.07 -10.51 5.38
C MET A 159 -14.37 -11.05 6.79
N PHE A 160 -14.45 -12.36 6.95
CA PHE A 160 -14.79 -12.99 8.23
C PHE A 160 -13.65 -13.00 9.24
N GLY A 161 -12.40 -12.91 8.78
CA GLY A 161 -11.22 -12.76 9.63
C GLY A 161 -10.89 -11.33 10.04
N SER A 162 -11.64 -10.33 9.55
CA SER A 162 -11.31 -8.91 9.79
C SER A 162 -11.31 -8.51 11.26
N GLY A 163 -12.13 -9.15 12.10
CA GLY A 163 -12.21 -8.92 13.55
C GLY A 163 -11.02 -9.49 14.34
N ASP A 164 -10.29 -10.46 13.78
CA ASP A 164 -9.14 -11.10 14.44
C ASP A 164 -7.83 -10.36 14.21
N LYS A 165 -7.82 -9.41 13.29
CA LYS A 165 -6.63 -8.64 12.98
C LYS A 165 -6.35 -7.64 14.10
N LEU A 166 -5.32 -7.92 14.88
CA LEU A 166 -4.86 -7.05 15.95
C LEU A 166 -3.63 -6.28 15.49
N ARG A 167 -3.68 -4.95 15.63
CA ARG A 167 -2.57 -4.04 15.35
C ARG A 167 -2.31 -3.20 16.59
N VAL A 168 -1.11 -3.28 17.10
CA VAL A 168 -0.69 -2.59 18.31
C VAL A 168 0.55 -1.78 18.00
N THR A 169 0.46 -0.47 18.17
CA THR A 169 1.62 0.42 18.02
C THR A 169 2.33 0.51 19.36
N ILE A 170 3.63 0.25 19.37
CA ILE A 170 4.51 0.42 20.51
C ILE A 170 5.57 1.48 20.22
N ARG A 171 5.93 2.24 21.24
CA ARG A 171 7.05 3.17 21.19
C ARG A 171 8.16 2.61 22.07
N THR A 172 9.21 2.11 21.45
CA THR A 172 10.37 1.54 22.14
C THR A 172 11.41 2.62 22.37
N SER A 173 12.18 2.49 23.47
CA SER A 173 13.33 3.35 23.76
C SER A 173 14.54 2.48 24.02
N LEU A 174 15.75 3.07 23.89
CA LEU A 174 17.01 2.38 24.16
C LEU A 174 17.00 1.72 25.54
N ASP A 175 17.32 0.44 25.59
CA ASP A 175 17.51 -0.40 26.77
C ASP A 175 16.31 -0.47 27.75
N ARG A 176 15.12 -0.07 27.27
CA ARG A 176 13.87 -0.19 28.05
C ARG A 176 12.94 -1.21 27.42
N PRO A 177 12.58 -2.30 28.12
CA PRO A 177 11.63 -3.27 27.64
C PRO A 177 10.22 -2.67 27.62
N VAL A 178 9.49 -2.88 26.53
CA VAL A 178 8.10 -2.43 26.34
C VAL A 178 7.28 -3.67 25.97
N TYR A 179 6.22 -3.94 26.72
CA TYR A 179 5.27 -5.03 26.50
C TYR A 179 3.83 -4.56 26.35
N THR A 180 3.59 -3.24 26.41
CA THR A 180 2.28 -2.61 26.20
C THR A 180 2.31 -1.66 25.03
N GLY A 181 1.24 -1.60 24.30
CA GLY A 181 1.08 -0.64 23.21
C GLY A 181 -0.36 -0.17 23.10
N VAL A 182 -0.64 0.57 22.04
CA VAL A 182 -1.95 1.18 21.79
C VAL A 182 -2.54 0.64 20.50
N ASP A 183 -3.79 0.18 20.53
CA ASP A 183 -4.50 -0.24 19.33
C ASP A 183 -5.01 0.98 18.54
N ARG A 184 -5.62 0.73 17.36
CA ARG A 184 -6.20 1.80 16.53
C ARG A 184 -7.33 2.59 17.19
N ALA A 185 -7.98 2.02 18.22
CA ALA A 185 -9.03 2.68 18.98
C ALA A 185 -8.50 3.45 20.19
N GLY A 186 -7.16 3.52 20.35
CA GLY A 186 -6.53 4.20 21.50
C GLY A 186 -6.52 3.37 22.79
N ARG A 187 -6.88 2.09 22.75
CA ARG A 187 -6.92 1.22 23.94
C ARG A 187 -5.54 0.60 24.19
N SER A 188 -5.14 0.53 25.45
CA SER A 188 -3.94 -0.18 25.84
C SER A 188 -4.09 -1.68 25.65
N VAL A 189 -3.09 -2.33 25.04
CA VAL A 189 -3.04 -3.76 24.75
C VAL A 189 -1.70 -4.31 25.21
N GLU A 190 -1.72 -5.39 25.98
CA GLU A 190 -0.52 -6.12 26.38
C GLU A 190 -0.10 -7.11 25.28
N LEU A 191 1.19 -7.16 25.00
CA LEU A 191 1.81 -8.10 24.07
C LEU A 191 2.31 -9.33 24.84
N PRO A 192 2.33 -10.54 24.23
CA PRO A 192 2.85 -11.75 24.85
C PRO A 192 4.39 -11.82 24.80
N PHE A 193 5.05 -10.71 24.58
CA PHE A 193 6.50 -10.55 24.56
C PHE A 193 6.86 -9.11 24.89
N SER A 194 8.09 -8.88 25.33
CA SER A 194 8.63 -7.52 25.45
C SER A 194 9.57 -7.21 24.29
N VAL A 195 9.64 -5.94 23.92
CA VAL A 195 10.53 -5.44 22.87
C VAL A 195 11.43 -4.36 23.45
N THR A 196 12.74 -4.54 23.34
CA THR A 196 13.76 -3.60 23.80
C THR A 196 14.54 -3.09 22.62
N LEU A 197 14.57 -1.77 22.37
CA LEU A 197 15.43 -1.18 21.35
C LEU A 197 16.89 -1.25 21.81
N ARG A 198 17.77 -1.82 20.98
CA ARG A 198 19.22 -1.89 21.21
C ARG A 198 19.99 -0.85 20.43
N GLU A 199 19.59 -0.62 19.19
CA GLU A 199 20.25 0.31 18.30
C GLU A 199 19.25 0.82 17.27
N PHE A 200 19.33 2.10 16.94
CA PHE A 200 18.66 2.70 15.79
C PHE A 200 19.72 3.23 14.83
N LYS A 201 19.62 2.86 13.56
CA LYS A 201 20.50 3.35 12.49
C LYS A 201 19.69 4.00 11.40
N MET A 202 20.22 5.10 10.85
CA MET A 202 19.63 5.81 9.73
C MET A 202 20.69 6.23 8.74
N GLU A 203 20.44 5.90 7.47
CA GLU A 203 21.12 6.49 6.32
C GLU A 203 20.25 7.60 5.75
N GLU A 204 20.86 8.69 5.39
CA GLU A 204 20.19 9.86 4.84
C GLU A 204 20.68 10.15 3.43
N TYR A 205 19.84 10.77 2.60
CA TYR A 205 20.26 11.29 1.30
C TYR A 205 21.28 12.43 1.49
N PRO A 206 22.09 12.74 0.45
CA PRO A 206 22.99 13.90 0.47
C PRO A 206 22.26 15.20 0.81
N PRO A 207 22.94 16.19 1.39
CA PRO A 207 22.35 17.51 1.66
C PRO A 207 21.83 18.15 0.37
N LYS A 208 20.63 18.73 0.43
CA LYS A 208 20.03 19.50 -0.67
C LYS A 208 20.07 20.99 -0.30
N LEU A 209 20.58 21.81 -1.20
CA LEU A 209 20.64 23.25 -1.04
C LEU A 209 19.61 23.92 -1.94
N TYR A 210 18.75 24.75 -1.37
CA TYR A 210 17.68 25.47 -2.06
C TYR A 210 17.92 26.97 -1.98
N LEU A 211 17.47 27.69 -2.99
CA LEU A 211 17.34 29.13 -2.91
C LEU A 211 16.02 29.46 -2.21
N LEU A 212 16.10 30.13 -1.06
CA LEU A 212 14.98 30.57 -0.25
C LEU A 212 14.71 32.05 -0.54
N ASP A 213 13.49 32.42 -0.87
CA ASP A 213 12.98 33.77 -0.86
C ASP A 213 12.55 34.10 0.56
N THR A 214 13.27 35.00 1.23
CA THR A 214 13.06 35.33 2.64
C THR A 214 11.82 36.18 2.88
N GLN A 215 11.24 36.80 1.84
CA GLN A 215 10.04 37.62 1.96
C GLN A 215 8.77 36.77 1.85
N THR A 216 8.78 35.78 0.96
CA THR A 216 7.62 34.89 0.72
C THR A 216 7.75 33.56 1.46
N GLU A 217 8.87 33.31 2.11
CA GLU A 217 9.22 32.04 2.77
C GLU A 217 9.09 30.81 1.85
N THR A 218 9.29 31.02 0.54
CA THR A 218 9.18 29.97 -0.47
C THR A 218 10.55 29.54 -0.95
N SER A 219 10.75 28.23 -1.09
CA SER A 219 11.97 27.65 -1.66
C SER A 219 11.82 27.40 -3.16
N SER A 220 12.96 27.49 -3.88
CA SER A 220 13.02 27.11 -5.29
C SER A 220 12.59 25.65 -5.50
N LYS A 221 12.08 25.34 -6.71
CA LYS A 221 11.81 23.95 -7.10
C LYS A 221 13.10 23.18 -7.42
N GLU A 222 14.09 23.89 -7.94
CA GLU A 222 15.41 23.37 -8.23
C GLU A 222 16.28 23.42 -6.98
N PHE A 223 17.17 22.44 -6.81
CA PHE A 223 18.10 22.36 -5.69
C PHE A 223 19.45 21.80 -6.15
N LEU A 224 20.52 22.17 -5.45
CA LEU A 224 21.83 21.59 -5.60
C LEU A 224 21.98 20.42 -4.61
N SER A 225 22.21 19.20 -5.12
CA SER A 225 22.61 18.07 -4.29
C SER A 225 24.10 18.20 -3.98
N ALA A 226 24.45 18.35 -2.71
CA ALA A 226 25.85 18.48 -2.29
C ALA A 226 26.42 17.08 -1.98
N GLU A 227 26.79 16.35 -3.03
CA GLU A 227 27.38 15.01 -2.92
C GLU A 227 28.90 15.07 -2.85
N ARG A 228 29.50 16.00 -3.60
CA ARG A 228 30.95 16.16 -3.73
C ARG A 228 31.35 17.63 -3.71
N VAL A 229 32.57 17.89 -3.25
CA VAL A 229 33.20 19.19 -3.43
C VAL A 229 33.36 19.49 -4.93
N GLY A 230 32.96 20.70 -5.34
CA GLY A 230 32.91 21.11 -6.75
C GLY A 230 31.54 20.97 -7.41
N ASP A 231 30.55 20.31 -6.75
CA ASP A 231 29.17 20.31 -7.25
C ASP A 231 28.68 21.74 -7.37
N ASN A 232 28.02 22.07 -8.47
CA ASN A 232 27.58 23.42 -8.73
C ASN A 232 26.24 23.45 -9.46
N LEU A 233 25.51 24.55 -9.32
CA LEU A 233 24.24 24.77 -9.98
C LEU A 233 23.96 26.27 -10.11
N ALA A 234 23.37 26.70 -11.22
CA ALA A 234 22.87 28.04 -11.41
C ALA A 234 21.38 28.09 -11.06
N ILE A 235 21.02 28.86 -10.01
CA ILE A 235 19.65 29.06 -9.55
C ILE A 235 19.40 30.53 -9.29
N GLY A 236 18.29 31.09 -9.81
CA GLY A 236 17.83 32.45 -9.51
C GLY A 236 18.84 33.54 -9.86
N GLY A 237 19.71 33.32 -10.86
CA GLY A 237 20.74 34.28 -11.25
C GLY A 237 22.06 34.13 -10.46
N TRP A 238 22.16 33.17 -9.57
CA TRP A 238 23.34 32.87 -8.79
C TRP A 238 23.97 31.56 -9.24
N GLN A 239 25.28 31.52 -9.43
CA GLN A 239 26.09 30.32 -9.60
C GLN A 239 26.56 29.90 -8.21
N ILE A 240 26.10 28.75 -7.75
CA ILE A 240 26.42 28.21 -6.41
C ILE A 240 27.38 27.03 -6.60
N GLU A 241 28.46 26.99 -5.82
CA GLU A 241 29.47 25.92 -5.88
C GLU A 241 29.77 25.43 -4.46
N VAL A 242 29.82 24.11 -4.28
CA VAL A 242 30.18 23.44 -3.02
C VAL A 242 31.69 23.45 -2.84
N ARG A 243 32.17 24.05 -1.77
CA ARG A 243 33.61 24.14 -1.43
C ARG A 243 34.06 23.13 -0.38
N GLU A 244 33.18 22.85 0.59
CA GLU A 244 33.45 21.88 1.66
C GLU A 244 32.16 21.21 2.11
N ILE A 245 32.23 19.95 2.52
CA ILE A 245 31.11 19.17 3.06
C ILE A 245 31.58 18.53 4.35
N VAL A 246 30.87 18.78 5.44
CA VAL A 246 31.09 18.12 6.73
C VAL A 246 29.79 17.39 7.12
N ASP A 247 29.79 16.08 7.04
CA ASP A 247 28.58 15.23 7.28
C ASP A 247 28.15 15.26 8.75
N MET A 248 29.09 15.36 9.66
CA MET A 248 28.87 15.48 11.10
C MET A 248 29.61 16.72 11.62
N ALA A 249 28.92 17.85 11.62
CA ALA A 249 29.45 19.12 12.02
C ALA A 249 28.80 19.62 13.33
N GLY A 250 29.58 20.25 14.15
CA GLY A 250 29.14 21.10 15.25
C GLY A 250 29.39 22.57 14.94
N ARG A 251 28.49 23.45 15.37
CA ARG A 251 28.64 24.91 15.24
C ARG A 251 29.52 25.47 16.35
N ILE A 252 30.49 26.27 15.97
CA ILE A 252 31.28 27.08 16.92
C ILE A 252 30.68 28.50 16.95
N PRO A 253 29.96 28.86 18.02
CA PRO A 253 29.20 30.12 18.05
C PRO A 253 30.07 31.36 17.88
N GLU A 254 31.27 31.36 18.46
CA GLU A 254 32.19 32.48 18.48
C GLU A 254 32.78 32.80 17.09
N GLU A 255 33.00 31.78 16.27
CA GLU A 255 33.61 31.89 14.95
C GLU A 255 32.57 31.87 13.79
N GLN A 256 31.29 31.64 14.09
CA GLN A 256 30.26 31.37 13.09
C GLN A 256 30.64 30.24 12.09
N ASN A 257 31.48 29.36 12.54
CA ASN A 257 32.11 28.31 11.74
C ASN A 257 31.57 26.92 12.13
N PHE A 258 31.79 25.96 11.26
CA PHE A 258 31.45 24.54 11.49
C PHE A 258 32.72 23.69 11.43
N ARG A 259 32.84 22.73 12.35
CA ARG A 259 33.94 21.78 12.37
C ARG A 259 33.44 20.35 12.50
N PRO A 260 34.18 19.34 12.00
CA PRO A 260 33.86 17.94 12.25
C PRO A 260 33.75 17.67 13.76
N MET A 261 32.62 17.14 14.16
CA MET A 261 32.34 16.73 15.55
C MET A 261 31.60 15.41 15.58
N HIS A 262 32.18 14.35 16.16
CA HIS A 262 31.56 13.06 16.35
C HIS A 262 30.80 13.01 17.68
N HIS A 263 29.66 13.71 17.73
CA HIS A 263 28.87 13.78 18.95
C HIS A 263 27.38 13.81 18.62
N VAL A 264 26.56 13.36 19.56
CA VAL A 264 25.10 13.32 19.42
C VAL A 264 24.59 14.75 19.20
N GLY A 265 23.82 14.93 18.11
CA GLY A 265 23.34 16.25 17.69
C GLY A 265 24.19 16.94 16.62
N ALA A 266 25.33 16.36 16.20
CA ALA A 266 26.02 16.84 15.01
C ALA A 266 25.09 16.75 13.79
N ALA A 267 25.15 17.73 12.90
CA ALA A 267 24.35 17.82 11.69
C ALA A 267 25.24 18.16 10.48
N PRO A 268 24.78 17.90 9.25
CA PRO A 268 25.55 18.26 8.07
C PRO A 268 25.70 19.77 7.93
N ALA A 269 26.88 20.20 7.52
CA ALA A 269 27.17 21.57 7.12
C ALA A 269 27.93 21.57 5.79
N VAL A 270 27.60 22.50 4.93
CA VAL A 270 28.22 22.69 3.62
C VAL A 270 28.71 24.09 3.47
N TYR A 271 29.99 24.29 3.16
CA TYR A 271 30.54 25.58 2.82
C TYR A 271 30.37 25.81 1.33
N VAL A 272 29.70 26.89 0.98
CA VAL A 272 29.36 27.20 -0.41
C VAL A 272 29.90 28.59 -0.80
N ALA A 273 30.32 28.70 -2.07
CA ALA A 273 30.58 29.98 -2.71
C ALA A 273 29.46 30.25 -3.73
N ALA A 274 28.88 31.43 -3.68
CA ALA A 274 27.84 31.88 -4.59
C ALA A 274 28.28 33.14 -5.33
N ARG A 275 28.11 33.17 -6.66
CA ARG A 275 28.45 34.32 -7.50
C ARG A 275 27.22 34.73 -8.30
N ASN A 276 26.84 35.98 -8.22
CA ASN A 276 25.79 36.54 -9.05
C ASN A 276 26.29 36.70 -10.49
N VAL A 277 25.54 36.10 -11.43
CA VAL A 277 25.94 36.08 -12.86
C VAL A 277 25.88 37.46 -13.50
N ALA A 278 24.96 38.32 -13.08
CA ALA A 278 24.76 39.65 -13.65
C ALA A 278 25.70 40.73 -13.01
N SER A 279 25.78 40.78 -11.68
CA SER A 279 26.56 41.82 -10.95
C SER A 279 27.99 41.38 -10.70
N GLY A 280 28.31 40.11 -10.75
CA GLY A 280 29.61 39.56 -10.37
C GLY A 280 29.84 39.49 -8.87
N GLU A 281 28.85 39.87 -8.05
CA GLU A 281 28.92 39.83 -6.60
C GLU A 281 29.18 38.42 -6.08
N GLN A 282 30.03 38.29 -5.08
CA GLN A 282 30.40 36.99 -4.50
C GLN A 282 30.00 36.99 -3.00
N ARG A 283 29.48 35.86 -2.60
CA ARG A 283 29.12 35.50 -1.23
C ARG A 283 29.62 34.10 -0.92
N GLU A 284 30.13 33.91 0.28
CA GLU A 284 30.54 32.57 0.71
C GLU A 284 30.22 32.38 2.20
N GLY A 285 29.98 31.13 2.59
CA GLY A 285 29.68 30.80 3.96
C GLY A 285 29.11 29.40 4.17
N TRP A 286 28.88 29.08 5.41
CA TRP A 286 28.33 27.81 5.82
C TRP A 286 26.80 27.80 5.76
N VAL A 287 26.25 26.67 5.28
CA VAL A 287 24.83 26.38 5.28
C VAL A 287 24.61 25.05 6.00
N SER A 288 23.70 25.02 6.95
CA SER A 288 23.37 23.82 7.73
C SER A 288 21.87 23.77 8.03
N CYS A 289 21.30 22.56 8.06
CA CYS A 289 19.91 22.36 8.51
C CYS A 289 19.73 22.52 10.02
N GLY A 290 20.81 22.70 10.77
CA GLY A 290 20.78 22.68 12.24
C GLY A 290 20.45 21.29 12.79
N SER A 291 20.28 21.25 14.10
CA SER A 291 19.88 20.02 14.82
C SER A 291 19.02 20.40 16.04
N PHE A 292 18.82 19.44 16.97
CA PHE A 292 18.15 19.74 18.24
C PHE A 292 19.06 20.47 19.26
N ILE A 293 20.33 20.71 18.91
CA ILE A 293 21.31 21.41 19.78
C ILE A 293 21.78 22.76 19.23
N PHE A 294 21.57 23.03 17.95
CA PHE A 294 21.89 24.33 17.34
C PHE A 294 20.95 24.66 16.18
N GLU A 295 20.75 25.96 15.97
CA GLU A 295 19.86 26.53 14.96
C GLU A 295 20.42 26.33 13.54
N PRO A 296 19.55 26.31 12.51
CA PRO A 296 19.96 26.30 11.11
C PRO A 296 20.88 27.50 10.78
N ALA A 297 21.78 27.29 9.84
CA ALA A 297 22.62 28.34 9.27
C ALA A 297 22.25 28.55 7.80
N TYR A 298 22.05 29.82 7.43
CA TYR A 298 21.72 30.27 6.08
C TYR A 298 22.81 31.13 5.51
N LEU A 299 23.10 31.05 4.22
CA LEU A 299 23.94 32.01 3.53
C LEU A 299 23.05 33.04 2.82
N PHE A 300 22.96 34.25 3.36
CA PHE A 300 22.23 35.36 2.72
C PHE A 300 23.03 35.86 1.52
N LEU A 301 22.39 35.87 0.35
CA LEU A 301 22.97 36.32 -0.91
C LEU A 301 22.70 37.80 -1.15
N ASP A 302 21.49 38.23 -0.88
CA ASP A 302 21.02 39.61 -0.95
C ASP A 302 19.91 39.83 0.08
N SER A 303 19.19 40.97 0.01
CA SER A 303 18.12 41.34 0.94
C SER A 303 16.86 40.43 0.84
N ARG A 304 16.79 39.59 -0.17
CA ARG A 304 15.62 38.72 -0.46
C ARG A 304 15.97 37.25 -0.53
N HIS A 305 17.19 36.92 -0.92
CA HIS A 305 17.54 35.54 -1.20
C HIS A 305 18.57 34.99 -0.22
N ALA A 306 18.37 33.75 0.19
CA ALA A 306 19.35 33.01 1.00
C ALA A 306 19.47 31.57 0.51
N ILE A 307 20.63 30.96 0.69
CA ILE A 307 20.77 29.49 0.51
C ILE A 307 20.40 28.83 1.82
N ALA A 308 19.48 27.86 1.72
CA ALA A 308 18.97 27.09 2.84
C ALA A 308 19.17 25.60 2.62
N MET A 309 19.39 24.86 3.71
CA MET A 309 19.46 23.41 3.75
C MET A 309 18.31 22.90 4.60
N PRO A 310 17.31 22.17 4.06
CA PRO A 310 16.33 21.47 4.87
C PRO A 310 16.97 20.26 5.56
N ARG A 311 16.28 19.70 6.55
CA ARG A 311 16.69 18.42 7.13
C ARG A 311 16.76 17.35 6.06
N ARG A 312 17.78 16.50 6.15
CA ARG A 312 17.99 15.42 5.20
C ARG A 312 16.84 14.40 5.25
N GLU A 313 16.44 13.94 4.07
CA GLU A 313 15.45 12.88 3.96
C GLU A 313 16.09 11.52 4.31
N PRO A 314 15.40 10.68 5.09
CA PRO A 314 15.90 9.34 5.36
C PRO A 314 15.88 8.50 4.07
N LYS A 315 17.01 7.88 3.75
CA LYS A 315 17.16 6.93 2.65
C LYS A 315 16.79 5.52 3.12
N HIS A 316 17.29 5.16 4.29
CA HIS A 316 17.08 3.87 4.91
C HIS A 316 17.21 4.02 6.43
N TYR A 317 16.41 3.30 7.19
CA TYR A 317 16.58 3.20 8.63
C TYR A 317 16.16 1.83 9.14
N LEU A 318 16.83 1.37 10.17
CA LEU A 318 16.61 0.08 10.81
C LEU A 318 16.65 0.21 12.33
N SER A 319 15.94 -0.69 12.99
CA SER A 319 15.98 -0.86 14.43
C SER A 319 16.48 -2.27 14.78
N ARG A 320 17.54 -2.35 15.55
CA ARG A 320 17.93 -3.60 16.23
C ARG A 320 17.18 -3.70 17.53
N VAL A 321 16.37 -4.72 17.66
CA VAL A 321 15.54 -4.93 18.84
C VAL A 321 15.80 -6.31 19.44
N ARG A 322 15.75 -6.38 20.75
CA ARG A 322 15.70 -7.65 21.49
C ARG A 322 14.26 -7.93 21.85
N VAL A 323 13.76 -9.07 21.44
CA VAL A 323 12.45 -9.59 21.83
C VAL A 323 12.66 -10.66 22.90
N GLU A 324 11.93 -10.54 24.00
CA GLU A 324 11.90 -11.54 25.07
C GLU A 324 10.48 -12.08 25.18
N GLU A 325 10.32 -13.37 24.89
CA GLU A 325 9.04 -14.06 24.96
C GLU A 325 8.72 -14.47 26.41
N MET A 326 7.46 -14.79 26.68
CA MET A 326 7.03 -15.26 28.02
C MET A 326 7.73 -16.55 28.44
N SER A 327 8.25 -17.32 27.49
CA SER A 327 9.13 -18.50 27.75
C SER A 327 10.48 -18.14 28.37
N GLY A 328 10.88 -16.87 28.35
CA GLY A 328 12.19 -16.38 28.70
C GLY A 328 13.21 -16.42 27.55
N GLU A 329 12.81 -16.87 26.37
CA GLU A 329 13.66 -16.85 25.17
C GLU A 329 13.92 -15.42 24.72
N LYS A 330 15.18 -15.09 24.41
CA LYS A 330 15.63 -13.78 23.97
C LYS A 330 16.24 -13.89 22.59
N THR A 331 15.65 -13.20 21.64
CA THR A 331 16.09 -13.18 20.25
C THR A 331 16.30 -11.76 19.78
N ASP A 332 17.41 -11.50 19.09
CA ASP A 332 17.71 -10.20 18.50
C ASP A 332 17.23 -10.19 17.04
N TYR A 333 16.53 -9.13 16.66
CA TYR A 333 16.02 -8.91 15.31
C TYR A 333 16.49 -7.57 14.75
N GLU A 334 16.77 -7.54 13.45
CA GLU A 334 16.88 -6.31 12.68
C GLU A 334 15.56 -6.07 11.94
N ILE A 335 14.95 -4.93 12.20
CA ILE A 335 13.66 -4.54 11.59
C ILE A 335 13.89 -3.33 10.72
N GLU A 336 13.58 -3.47 9.44
CA GLU A 336 13.66 -2.41 8.43
C GLU A 336 12.27 -2.10 7.87
N VAL A 337 12.19 -1.00 7.13
CA VAL A 337 10.98 -0.70 6.37
C VAL A 337 10.73 -1.81 5.34
N ASN A 338 9.53 -2.40 5.36
CA ASN A 338 9.10 -3.55 4.54
C ASN A 338 9.80 -4.90 4.84
N SER A 339 10.64 -4.98 5.89
CA SER A 339 11.27 -6.22 6.36
C SER A 339 10.94 -6.45 7.84
N PRO A 340 9.74 -6.99 8.15
CA PRO A 340 9.30 -7.18 9.52
C PRO A 340 9.99 -8.38 10.20
N ALA A 341 10.20 -8.26 11.51
CA ALA A 341 10.52 -9.42 12.34
C ALA A 341 9.26 -10.29 12.54
N ARG A 342 9.47 -11.61 12.61
CA ARG A 342 8.40 -12.57 12.93
C ARG A 342 8.66 -13.18 14.31
N VAL A 343 7.69 -13.01 15.23
CA VAL A 343 7.70 -13.53 16.58
C VAL A 343 6.43 -14.36 16.78
N GLY A 344 6.54 -15.68 16.70
CA GLY A 344 5.38 -16.56 16.71
C GLY A 344 4.37 -16.20 15.61
N SER A 345 3.16 -15.81 16.00
CA SER A 345 2.10 -15.37 15.09
C SER A 345 2.09 -13.86 14.83
N TRP A 346 3.04 -13.12 15.37
CA TRP A 346 3.14 -11.67 15.24
C TRP A 346 4.18 -11.28 14.20
N HIS A 347 3.92 -10.17 13.51
CA HIS A 347 4.87 -9.49 12.66
C HIS A 347 5.10 -8.10 13.23
N ILE A 348 6.36 -7.73 13.42
CA ILE A 348 6.76 -6.43 13.98
C ILE A 348 7.36 -5.60 12.85
N TYR A 349 6.67 -4.51 12.51
CA TYR A 349 7.04 -3.59 11.43
C TYR A 349 7.66 -2.33 11.99
N GLN A 350 8.65 -1.79 11.28
CA GLN A 350 9.18 -0.46 11.51
C GLN A 350 8.24 0.56 10.87
N VAL A 351 7.65 1.48 11.67
CA VAL A 351 6.71 2.48 11.17
C VAL A 351 7.16 3.92 11.40
N GLY A 352 8.10 4.15 12.32
CA GLY A 352 8.58 5.50 12.57
C GLY A 352 9.70 5.57 13.59
N TYR A 353 10.12 6.77 13.87
CA TYR A 353 11.18 7.12 14.81
C TYR A 353 10.96 8.55 15.35
N ASP A 354 11.81 9.04 16.28
CA ASP A 354 11.78 10.43 16.73
C ASP A 354 12.35 11.36 15.64
N THR A 355 11.47 11.99 14.88
CA THR A 355 11.84 12.88 13.77
C THR A 355 12.57 14.15 14.23
N GLN A 356 12.44 14.58 15.50
CA GLN A 356 13.17 15.74 16.01
C GLN A 356 14.66 15.43 16.15
N ARG A 357 14.99 14.20 16.56
CA ARG A 357 16.37 13.74 16.70
C ARG A 357 16.96 13.18 15.42
N GLY A 358 16.12 12.79 14.43
CA GLY A 358 16.57 12.23 13.15
C GLY A 358 17.45 11.00 13.34
N ARG A 359 18.66 11.01 12.76
CA ARG A 359 19.65 9.92 12.89
C ARG A 359 20.08 9.62 14.34
N TRP A 360 19.87 10.56 15.24
CA TRP A 360 20.17 10.43 16.67
C TRP A 360 18.98 9.94 17.48
N SER A 361 17.96 9.40 16.83
CA SER A 361 16.80 8.87 17.53
C SER A 361 17.19 7.77 18.51
N THR A 362 16.72 7.91 19.73
CA THR A 362 16.79 6.89 20.77
C THR A 362 15.48 6.14 20.94
N THR A 363 14.54 6.42 20.03
CA THR A 363 13.18 5.87 20.06
C THR A 363 12.82 5.32 18.70
N SER A 364 12.19 4.16 18.66
CA SER A 364 11.59 3.57 17.47
C SER A 364 10.12 3.32 17.69
N VAL A 365 9.32 3.62 16.66
CA VAL A 365 7.89 3.31 16.65
C VAL A 365 7.68 2.07 15.82
N LEU A 366 7.16 1.02 16.45
CA LEU A 366 6.94 -0.29 15.82
C LEU A 366 5.44 -0.60 15.82
N GLU A 367 4.96 -1.25 14.76
CA GLU A 367 3.60 -1.79 14.69
C GLU A 367 3.66 -3.33 14.79
N CYS A 368 3.13 -3.89 15.87
CA CYS A 368 2.97 -5.31 16.06
C CYS A 368 1.63 -5.77 15.50
N VAL A 369 1.65 -6.62 14.49
CA VAL A 369 0.46 -7.10 13.79
C VAL A 369 0.31 -8.60 13.96
N ARG A 370 -0.88 -9.03 14.42
CA ARG A 370 -1.29 -10.43 14.41
C ARG A 370 -2.50 -10.60 13.51
N ASP A 371 -2.40 -11.51 12.56
CA ASP A 371 -3.46 -11.83 11.62
C ASP A 371 -3.46 -13.34 11.35
N GLY A 372 -4.32 -14.07 12.06
CA GLY A 372 -4.39 -15.53 11.96
C GLY A 372 -4.96 -16.05 10.63
N TRP A 373 -5.64 -15.20 9.86
CA TRP A 373 -6.24 -15.56 8.57
C TRP A 373 -5.29 -15.29 7.39
N SER A 374 -4.25 -14.51 7.61
CA SER A 374 -3.31 -14.10 6.57
C SER A 374 -2.67 -15.26 5.79
N PRO A 375 -2.31 -16.43 6.40
CA PRO A 375 -1.77 -17.55 5.63
C PRO A 375 -2.79 -18.14 4.63
N ALA A 376 -4.07 -18.26 5.05
CA ALA A 376 -5.12 -18.75 4.18
C ALA A 376 -5.38 -17.79 3.00
N VAL A 377 -5.38 -16.47 3.28
CA VAL A 377 -5.48 -15.43 2.25
C VAL A 377 -4.31 -15.50 1.28
N ALA A 378 -3.07 -15.63 1.78
CA ALA A 378 -1.87 -15.70 0.95
C ALA A 378 -1.90 -16.91 0.00
N VAL A 379 -2.20 -18.10 0.51
CA VAL A 379 -2.32 -19.32 -0.31
C VAL A 379 -3.41 -19.15 -1.38
N ALA A 380 -4.58 -18.65 -1.00
CA ALA A 380 -5.68 -18.45 -1.93
C ALA A 380 -5.36 -17.40 -3.01
N LEU A 381 -4.64 -16.31 -2.68
CA LEU A 381 -4.18 -15.32 -3.66
C LEU A 381 -3.17 -15.92 -4.65
N TRP A 382 -2.20 -16.72 -4.19
CA TRP A 382 -1.25 -17.39 -5.07
C TRP A 382 -1.94 -18.38 -6.01
N LEU A 383 -2.94 -19.13 -5.52
CA LEU A 383 -3.74 -20.04 -6.37
C LEU A 383 -4.58 -19.26 -7.40
N THR A 384 -5.12 -18.11 -7.02
CA THR A 384 -5.84 -17.20 -7.93
C THR A 384 -4.94 -16.70 -9.04
N LEU A 385 -3.73 -16.23 -8.67
CA LEU A 385 -2.73 -15.76 -9.63
C LEU A 385 -2.32 -16.87 -10.60
N LEU A 386 -2.01 -18.07 -10.07
CA LEU A 386 -1.63 -19.22 -10.86
C LEU A 386 -2.75 -19.60 -11.85
N ALA A 387 -4.01 -19.68 -11.38
CA ALA A 387 -5.15 -19.96 -12.24
C ALA A 387 -5.30 -18.91 -13.35
N GLY A 388 -5.13 -17.64 -13.03
CA GLY A 388 -5.18 -16.53 -13.99
C GLY A 388 -4.08 -16.64 -15.06
N VAL A 389 -2.84 -16.90 -14.66
CA VAL A 389 -1.72 -17.09 -15.59
C VAL A 389 -1.96 -18.28 -16.52
N VAL A 390 -2.39 -19.43 -15.99
CA VAL A 390 -2.67 -20.61 -16.80
C VAL A 390 -3.83 -20.34 -17.77
N MET A 391 -4.89 -19.67 -17.34
CA MET A 391 -6.00 -19.28 -18.22
C MET A 391 -5.54 -18.36 -19.36
N PHE A 392 -4.70 -17.39 -19.06
CA PHE A 392 -4.16 -16.46 -20.06
C PHE A 392 -3.30 -17.18 -21.11
N VAL A 393 -2.38 -18.05 -20.66
CA VAL A 393 -1.49 -18.84 -21.55
C VAL A 393 -2.30 -19.79 -22.43
N THR A 394 -3.29 -20.50 -21.85
CA THR A 394 -4.12 -21.46 -22.60
C THR A 394 -5.06 -20.76 -23.59
N ALA A 395 -5.64 -19.60 -23.21
CA ALA A 395 -6.47 -18.81 -24.12
C ALA A 395 -5.65 -18.27 -25.31
N GLY A 396 -4.43 -17.78 -25.05
CA GLY A 396 -3.51 -17.35 -26.11
C GLY A 396 -3.16 -18.47 -27.09
N GLY A 397 -2.94 -19.69 -26.59
CA GLY A 397 -2.65 -20.88 -27.43
C GLY A 397 -3.81 -21.27 -28.35
N HIS A 398 -5.06 -21.14 -27.90
CA HIS A 398 -6.23 -21.44 -28.73
C HIS A 398 -6.46 -20.40 -29.84
N THR A 399 -6.26 -19.13 -29.57
CA THR A 399 -6.37 -18.08 -30.59
C THR A 399 -5.30 -18.21 -31.68
N TRP A 400 -4.10 -18.64 -31.32
CA TRP A 400 -2.99 -18.82 -32.26
C TRP A 400 -3.20 -20.05 -33.16
N LYS A 401 -3.70 -21.18 -32.62
CA LYS A 401 -4.07 -22.36 -33.38
C LYS A 401 -5.22 -22.09 -34.36
N GLY A 402 -6.27 -21.39 -33.92
CA GLY A 402 -7.39 -20.98 -34.78
C GLY A 402 -6.98 -20.08 -35.93
N ARG A 403 -6.03 -19.16 -35.68
CA ARG A 403 -5.48 -18.26 -36.70
C ARG A 403 -4.63 -19.00 -37.75
N ARG A 404 -3.83 -20.00 -37.32
CA ARG A 404 -3.10 -20.89 -38.25
C ARG A 404 -4.04 -21.74 -39.10
N GLN A 405 -5.09 -22.30 -38.52
CA GLN A 405 -6.07 -23.09 -39.28
C GLN A 405 -6.82 -22.25 -40.30
N ASN A 406 -7.23 -21.03 -39.97
CA ASN A 406 -7.87 -20.12 -40.91
C ASN A 406 -6.93 -19.69 -42.04
N LEU A 407 -5.65 -19.44 -41.76
CA LEU A 407 -4.67 -19.13 -42.79
C LEU A 407 -4.38 -20.33 -43.72
N SER A 408 -4.35 -21.55 -43.20
CA SER A 408 -4.17 -22.75 -44.00
C SER A 408 -5.41 -23.07 -44.89
N LEU A 409 -6.62 -22.79 -44.41
CA LEU A 409 -7.84 -22.88 -45.19
C LEU A 409 -7.91 -21.85 -46.31
N GLN A 410 -7.56 -20.59 -46.03
CA GLN A 410 -7.49 -19.53 -47.03
C GLN A 410 -6.45 -19.80 -48.12
N SER A 411 -5.28 -20.35 -47.75
CA SER A 411 -4.25 -20.71 -48.74
C SER A 411 -4.68 -21.90 -49.61
N SER A 412 -5.43 -22.88 -49.06
CA SER A 412 -5.96 -23.99 -49.81
C SER A 412 -7.09 -23.59 -50.78
N GLU A 413 -7.93 -22.63 -50.39
CA GLU A 413 -8.97 -22.09 -51.27
C GLU A 413 -8.40 -21.23 -52.41
N GLN A 414 -7.36 -20.45 -52.14
CA GLN A 414 -6.67 -19.70 -53.18
C GLN A 414 -5.95 -20.61 -54.16
N GLY A 415 -5.33 -21.71 -53.70
CA GLY A 415 -4.75 -22.73 -54.54
C GLY A 415 -5.76 -23.41 -55.48
N LYS A 416 -6.95 -23.75 -54.97
CA LYS A 416 -8.04 -24.34 -55.77
C LYS A 416 -8.62 -23.35 -56.79
N LYS A 417 -8.76 -22.07 -56.47
CA LYS A 417 -9.20 -21.03 -57.44
C LYS A 417 -8.19 -20.78 -58.53
N SER A 418 -6.90 -20.86 -58.22
CA SER A 418 -5.84 -20.72 -59.22
C SER A 418 -5.75 -21.91 -60.20
N GLN A 419 -6.01 -23.13 -59.74
CA GLN A 419 -6.11 -24.31 -60.60
C GLN A 419 -7.31 -24.28 -61.53
N LYS A 420 -8.49 -23.95 -61.01
CA LYS A 420 -9.72 -23.84 -61.83
C LYS A 420 -9.65 -22.75 -62.90
N GLY A 421 -8.92 -21.64 -62.64
CA GLY A 421 -8.69 -20.60 -63.62
C GLY A 421 -7.70 -20.95 -64.74
N LYS A 422 -6.88 -22.03 -64.56
CA LYS A 422 -5.96 -22.53 -65.59
C LYS A 422 -6.62 -23.59 -66.49
N GLU A 423 -7.60 -24.34 -65.97
CA GLU A 423 -8.37 -25.32 -66.77
C GLU A 423 -9.38 -24.69 -67.69
N THR A 424 -9.88 -23.46 -67.42
CA THR A 424 -10.85 -22.75 -68.24
C THR A 424 -10.21 -21.96 -69.40
N LYS A 425 -8.86 -21.94 -69.48
CA LYS A 425 -8.11 -21.29 -70.55
C LYS A 425 -7.38 -22.26 -71.51
N ARG A 426 -7.71 -23.54 -71.45
CA ARG A 426 -7.37 -24.54 -72.46
C ARG A 426 -8.66 -24.97 -73.13
#